data_7eababebf96fd4d9543519fc20d12bb7
#
_entry.id   7eababebf96fd4d9543519fc20d12bb7
#
_cell.length_a   1.000
_cell.length_b   1.000
_cell.length_c   1.000
_cell.angle_alpha   90.00
_cell.angle_beta   90.00
_cell.angle_gamma   90.00
#
_symmetry.space_group_name_H-M   'P 1'
#
loop_
_entity.id
_entity.type
_entity.pdbx_description
1 polymer ?
#
loop_
_entity_poly.entity_id
_entity_poly.type
_entity_poly.pdbx_seq_one_letter_code
_entity_poly.pdbx_strand_id
1 'polypeptide(L)'
;NRKLVGVLSLLDIVTADDNDKIEDIMEDNVISVDTLEDKEYVASMFSKYDFLSLPVVDRENRMVGIVTFDDAMDVIEEETTEDFSKMAAVAPSDDSYFKTSVFTHAKNRIAWLLILMLSATLTGAIVNKYQSAFAAVPVLVSFLSMLSGTGGNCGSQTSTLVIRGMALGEIRMKDFFKVMWKEFRVALLCSVILAIVNAIRIILVYHGDTSVDCYKLAFTVSMAIMATVVLSKLIACMLPMAAKKLHLDPAIMAAPLITTIVDTCSTLIFFTLATIVFDIK
;
A
#
# COMPACT_ATOMS: atom_id res chain seq x y z
N ASN A 1 -16.54 36.37 26.10
CA ASN A 1 -16.79 35.53 24.95
C ASN A 1 -15.43 35.08 24.41
N ARG A 2 -15.10 33.80 24.48
CA ARG A 2 -13.83 33.25 23.98
C ARG A 2 -13.89 32.85 22.50
N LYS A 3 -14.77 33.51 21.73
CA LYS A 3 -14.89 33.19 20.28
C LYS A 3 -13.64 33.66 19.55
N LEU A 4 -13.16 32.81 18.66
CA LEU A 4 -12.07 33.15 17.76
C LEU A 4 -12.59 34.13 16.73
N VAL A 5 -11.99 35.33 16.64
CA VAL A 5 -12.38 36.41 15.75
C VAL A 5 -11.30 36.80 14.75
N GLY A 6 -10.05 36.50 15.03
CA GLY A 6 -8.93 36.81 14.16
C GLY A 6 -7.63 36.26 14.69
N VAL A 7 -6.58 36.25 13.87
CA VAL A 7 -5.20 35.88 14.18
C VAL A 7 -4.31 37.08 13.87
N LEU A 8 -3.29 37.26 14.71
CA LEU A 8 -2.30 38.30 14.55
C LEU A 8 -0.91 37.68 14.74
N SER A 9 -0.02 37.85 13.78
CA SER A 9 1.35 37.39 13.89
C SER A 9 2.20 38.38 14.71
N LEU A 10 3.31 37.88 15.30
CA LEU A 10 4.26 38.75 15.96
C LEU A 10 4.85 39.80 15.00
N LEU A 11 5.01 39.46 13.74
CA LEU A 11 5.50 40.39 12.72
C LEU A 11 4.53 41.53 12.51
N ASP A 12 3.22 41.25 12.43
CA ASP A 12 2.20 42.28 12.27
C ASP A 12 2.19 43.24 13.45
N ILE A 13 2.37 42.72 14.68
CA ILE A 13 2.46 43.55 15.88
C ILE A 13 3.70 44.46 15.86
N VAL A 14 4.84 43.94 15.43
CA VAL A 14 6.12 44.69 15.40
C VAL A 14 6.15 45.75 14.29
N THR A 15 5.41 45.51 13.20
CA THR A 15 5.37 46.41 12.04
C THR A 15 4.21 47.41 12.09
N ALA A 16 3.25 47.26 13.00
CA ALA A 16 2.12 48.14 13.19
C ALA A 16 2.54 49.47 13.85
N ASP A 17 1.77 50.53 13.58
CA ASP A 17 1.93 51.80 14.24
C ASP A 17 1.31 51.75 15.67
N ASP A 18 1.87 52.55 16.61
CA ASP A 18 1.45 52.57 18.02
C ASP A 18 -0.04 52.83 18.24
N ASN A 19 -0.72 53.42 17.27
CA ASN A 19 -2.14 53.77 17.34
C ASN A 19 -3.06 52.83 16.56
N ASP A 20 -2.52 51.82 15.87
CA ASP A 20 -3.31 50.85 15.12
C ASP A 20 -4.13 49.96 16.08
N LYS A 21 -5.37 49.74 15.72
CA LYS A 21 -6.21 48.81 16.48
C LYS A 21 -5.97 47.39 16.01
N ILE A 22 -6.01 46.44 16.96
CA ILE A 22 -5.89 45.01 16.65
C ILE A 22 -6.91 44.56 15.61
N GLU A 23 -8.13 45.08 15.64
CA GLU A 23 -9.19 44.76 14.67
C GLU A 23 -8.86 45.18 13.22
N ASP A 24 -7.98 46.17 13.02
CA ASP A 24 -7.61 46.71 11.71
C ASP A 24 -6.40 45.96 11.11
N ILE A 25 -5.59 45.28 11.95
CA ILE A 25 -4.35 44.58 11.56
C ILE A 25 -4.44 43.08 11.66
N MET A 26 -5.50 42.52 12.28
CA MET A 26 -5.69 41.07 12.36
C MET A 26 -6.19 40.46 11.07
N GLU A 27 -5.89 39.22 10.84
CA GLU A 27 -6.46 38.42 9.77
C GLU A 27 -7.78 37.77 10.24
N ASP A 28 -8.91 38.16 9.63
CA ASP A 28 -10.23 37.68 10.01
C ASP A 28 -10.55 36.26 9.49
N ASN A 29 -9.92 35.86 8.38
CA ASN A 29 -10.15 34.55 7.76
C ASN A 29 -9.29 33.50 8.39
N VAL A 30 -9.54 33.20 9.65
CA VAL A 30 -8.72 32.27 10.43
C VAL A 30 -9.04 30.82 10.08
N ILE A 31 -8.01 30.07 9.68
CA ILE A 31 -8.10 28.61 9.60
C ILE A 31 -7.97 28.05 11.01
N SER A 32 -8.95 27.27 11.45
CA SER A 32 -8.99 26.61 12.74
C SER A 32 -9.49 25.16 12.60
N VAL A 33 -9.24 24.33 13.58
CA VAL A 33 -9.71 22.94 13.63
C VAL A 33 -10.61 22.71 14.83
N ASP A 34 -11.54 21.75 14.70
CA ASP A 34 -12.42 21.33 15.79
C ASP A 34 -11.65 20.39 16.76
N THR A 35 -12.05 20.41 18.04
CA THR A 35 -11.49 19.52 19.07
C THR A 35 -11.67 18.03 18.80
N LEU A 36 -12.57 17.64 17.90
CA LEU A 36 -12.86 16.26 17.51
C LEU A 36 -12.29 15.90 16.14
N GLU A 37 -11.52 16.81 15.53
CA GLU A 37 -10.88 16.54 14.24
C GLU A 37 -9.78 15.48 14.39
N ASP A 38 -9.59 14.72 13.33
CA ASP A 38 -8.56 13.67 13.28
C ASP A 38 -7.16 14.29 13.37
N LYS A 39 -6.28 13.71 14.22
CA LYS A 39 -4.92 14.22 14.47
C LYS A 39 -4.03 14.21 13.23
N GLU A 40 -4.16 13.18 12.37
CA GLU A 40 -3.42 13.07 11.12
C GLU A 40 -3.83 14.17 10.13
N TYR A 41 -5.14 14.43 10.03
CA TYR A 41 -5.66 15.53 9.23
C TYR A 41 -5.15 16.89 9.73
N VAL A 42 -5.19 17.13 11.05
CA VAL A 42 -4.67 18.36 11.66
C VAL A 42 -3.17 18.53 11.35
N ALA A 43 -2.37 17.50 11.54
CA ALA A 43 -0.94 17.51 11.23
C ALA A 43 -0.66 17.80 9.74
N SER A 44 -1.49 17.23 8.84
CA SER A 44 -1.37 17.48 7.39
C SER A 44 -1.59 18.94 7.00
N MET A 45 -2.38 19.70 7.77
CA MET A 45 -2.62 21.13 7.54
C MET A 45 -1.36 21.97 7.75
N PHE A 46 -0.50 21.60 8.70
CA PHE A 46 0.78 22.29 8.92
C PHE A 46 1.66 22.21 7.68
N SER A 47 1.79 21.01 7.10
CA SER A 47 2.55 20.82 5.85
C SER A 47 1.92 21.51 4.63
N LYS A 48 0.59 21.66 4.61
CA LYS A 48 -0.13 22.25 3.48
C LYS A 48 -0.12 23.77 3.47
N TYR A 49 -0.16 24.40 4.65
CA TYR A 49 -0.33 25.84 4.82
C TYR A 49 0.88 26.51 5.47
N ASP A 50 1.95 25.75 5.77
CA ASP A 50 3.17 26.24 6.42
C ASP A 50 2.91 26.95 7.77
N PHE A 51 1.93 26.45 8.53
CA PHE A 51 1.57 27.02 9.82
C PHE A 51 2.66 26.77 10.88
N LEU A 52 2.88 27.75 11.76
CA LEU A 52 3.65 27.61 13.00
C LEU A 52 2.78 27.18 14.18
N SER A 53 1.51 27.56 14.15
CA SER A 53 0.50 27.18 15.12
C SER A 53 -0.88 27.24 14.49
N LEU A 54 -1.79 26.40 14.98
CA LEU A 54 -3.15 26.27 14.46
C LEU A 54 -4.15 26.38 15.63
N PRO A 55 -5.09 27.34 15.60
CA PRO A 55 -6.10 27.47 16.65
C PRO A 55 -7.05 26.27 16.66
N VAL A 56 -7.37 25.80 17.87
CA VAL A 56 -8.37 24.76 18.11
C VAL A 56 -9.62 25.38 18.71
N VAL A 57 -10.78 25.10 18.12
CA VAL A 57 -12.06 25.62 18.55
C VAL A 57 -13.03 24.48 18.93
N ASP A 58 -13.97 24.82 19.82
CA ASP A 58 -15.11 23.94 20.10
C ASP A 58 -16.27 24.16 19.08
N ARG A 59 -17.34 23.37 19.21
CA ARG A 59 -18.52 23.47 18.35
C ARG A 59 -19.23 24.84 18.38
N GLU A 60 -18.92 25.66 19.39
CA GLU A 60 -19.48 27.03 19.53
C GLU A 60 -18.49 28.10 19.03
N ASN A 61 -17.43 27.69 18.32
CA ASN A 61 -16.34 28.52 17.80
C ASN A 61 -15.59 29.26 18.92
N ARG A 62 -15.48 28.67 20.11
CA ARG A 62 -14.67 29.21 21.20
C ARG A 62 -13.30 28.59 21.16
N MET A 63 -12.27 29.42 21.26
CA MET A 63 -10.89 28.97 21.33
C MET A 63 -10.65 28.16 22.60
N VAL A 64 -10.21 26.92 22.40
CA VAL A 64 -9.88 25.95 23.46
C VAL A 64 -8.37 25.88 23.69
N GLY A 65 -7.59 26.01 22.62
CA GLY A 65 -6.13 25.94 22.65
C GLY A 65 -5.51 26.19 21.29
N ILE A 66 -4.27 25.85 21.16
CA ILE A 66 -3.52 25.85 19.89
C ILE A 66 -2.79 24.49 19.77
N VAL A 67 -2.57 24.05 18.55
CA VAL A 67 -1.59 23.02 18.19
C VAL A 67 -0.39 23.73 17.61
N THR A 68 0.80 23.37 18.01
CA THR A 68 2.06 23.94 17.52
C THR A 68 2.69 23.08 16.46
N PHE A 69 3.66 23.61 15.72
CA PHE A 69 4.36 22.90 14.66
C PHE A 69 5.11 21.68 15.18
N ASP A 70 5.73 21.76 16.34
CA ASP A 70 6.43 20.66 17.00
C ASP A 70 5.46 19.52 17.36
N ASP A 71 4.30 19.82 17.96
CA ASP A 71 3.26 18.81 18.22
C ASP A 71 2.79 18.12 16.92
N ALA A 72 2.63 18.90 15.83
CA ALA A 72 2.24 18.35 14.53
C ALA A 72 3.32 17.43 13.93
N MET A 73 4.61 17.78 14.12
CA MET A 73 5.72 16.93 13.66
C MET A 73 5.79 15.62 14.43
N ASP A 74 5.56 15.63 15.73
CA ASP A 74 5.50 14.41 16.54
C ASP A 74 4.37 13.48 16.05
N VAL A 75 3.20 14.03 15.76
CA VAL A 75 2.09 13.25 15.19
C VAL A 75 2.45 12.67 13.82
N ILE A 76 3.10 13.44 12.94
CA ILE A 76 3.53 12.92 11.61
C ILE A 76 4.52 11.76 11.77
N GLU A 77 5.44 11.84 12.72
CA GLU A 77 6.40 10.76 12.99
C GLU A 77 5.70 9.51 13.55
N GLU A 78 4.77 9.67 14.49
CA GLU A 78 3.96 8.59 15.04
C GLU A 78 3.15 7.87 13.95
N GLU A 79 2.37 8.61 13.15
CA GLU A 79 1.53 8.07 12.07
C GLU A 79 2.38 7.38 10.99
N THR A 80 3.51 7.99 10.61
CA THR A 80 4.44 7.37 9.66
C THR A 80 4.98 6.03 10.19
N THR A 81 5.35 5.98 11.47
CA THR A 81 5.85 4.76 12.12
C THR A 81 4.76 3.69 12.23
N GLU A 82 3.52 4.10 12.54
CA GLU A 82 2.36 3.23 12.56
C GLU A 82 2.09 2.62 11.19
N ASP A 83 2.07 3.46 10.14
CA ASP A 83 1.87 3.04 8.75
C ASP A 83 2.93 2.03 8.29
N PHE A 84 4.21 2.28 8.57
CA PHE A 84 5.28 1.32 8.27
C PHE A 84 5.06 -0.02 8.97
N SER A 85 4.64 0.00 10.23
CA SER A 85 4.36 -1.23 10.98
C SER A 85 3.20 -2.00 10.38
N LYS A 86 2.09 -1.33 10.06
CA LYS A 86 0.92 -1.93 9.42
C LYS A 86 1.25 -2.49 8.02
N MET A 87 2.03 -1.75 7.22
CA MET A 87 2.49 -2.19 5.91
C MET A 87 3.39 -3.43 5.97
N ALA A 88 4.08 -3.65 7.09
CA ALA A 88 4.86 -4.86 7.34
C ALA A 88 4.04 -5.99 8.00
N ALA A 89 2.73 -5.82 8.20
CA ALA A 89 1.85 -6.72 8.96
C ALA A 89 2.35 -6.97 10.40
N VAL A 90 2.79 -5.90 11.06
CA VAL A 90 3.21 -5.89 12.46
C VAL A 90 2.31 -4.92 13.21
N ALA A 91 1.83 -5.29 14.40
CA ALA A 91 1.13 -4.34 15.24
C ALA A 91 2.09 -3.23 15.71
N PRO A 92 1.69 -1.95 15.65
CA PRO A 92 2.53 -0.84 16.05
C PRO A 92 2.91 -0.91 17.55
N SER A 93 3.99 -0.25 17.92
CA SER A 93 4.48 -0.15 19.29
C SER A 93 5.13 1.21 19.50
N ASP A 94 4.76 1.88 20.58
CA ASP A 94 5.29 3.20 20.95
C ASP A 94 6.69 3.11 21.56
N ASP A 95 7.10 1.91 21.99
CA ASP A 95 8.41 1.69 22.57
C ASP A 95 9.52 1.57 21.54
N SER A 96 10.70 2.09 21.84
CA SER A 96 11.89 1.90 21.00
C SER A 96 12.27 0.42 20.93
N TYR A 97 12.84 0.00 19.80
CA TYR A 97 13.15 -1.40 19.48
C TYR A 97 13.87 -2.16 20.60
N PHE A 98 14.87 -1.54 21.25
CA PHE A 98 15.64 -2.19 22.31
C PHE A 98 14.94 -2.19 23.68
N LYS A 99 13.97 -1.31 23.90
CA LYS A 99 13.17 -1.30 25.14
C LYS A 99 12.03 -2.32 25.09
N THR A 100 11.52 -2.61 23.92
CA THR A 100 10.44 -3.56 23.72
C THR A 100 10.91 -4.99 24.02
N SER A 101 10.18 -5.71 24.86
CA SER A 101 10.52 -7.09 25.22
C SER A 101 10.36 -8.04 24.02
N VAL A 102 11.14 -9.14 24.01
CA VAL A 102 11.06 -10.18 22.97
C VAL A 102 9.64 -10.76 22.88
N PHE A 103 8.95 -10.93 24.01
CA PHE A 103 7.57 -11.42 24.03
C PHE A 103 6.60 -10.43 23.39
N THR A 104 6.75 -9.14 23.62
CA THR A 104 5.92 -8.10 22.99
C THR A 104 6.17 -8.07 21.49
N HIS A 105 7.43 -8.11 21.06
CA HIS A 105 7.77 -8.22 19.63
C HIS A 105 7.15 -9.46 18.97
N ALA A 106 7.20 -10.61 19.62
CA ALA A 106 6.59 -11.84 19.10
C ALA A 106 5.06 -11.71 19.04
N LYS A 107 4.41 -11.18 20.07
CA LYS A 107 2.96 -10.97 20.13
C LYS A 107 2.47 -10.06 18.99
N ASN A 108 3.18 -8.96 18.73
CA ASN A 108 2.83 -7.98 17.70
C ASN A 108 2.93 -8.54 16.28
N ARG A 109 3.62 -9.66 16.07
CA ARG A 109 3.83 -10.30 14.76
C ARG A 109 3.02 -11.56 14.56
N ILE A 110 2.84 -12.37 15.63
CA ILE A 110 2.33 -13.74 15.50
C ILE A 110 0.90 -13.79 14.96
N ALA A 111 0.03 -12.85 15.33
CA ALA A 111 -1.35 -12.82 14.88
C ALA A 111 -1.44 -12.74 13.35
N TRP A 112 -0.71 -11.81 12.74
CA TRP A 112 -0.64 -11.67 11.29
C TRP A 112 0.02 -12.87 10.61
N LEU A 113 1.12 -13.38 11.17
CA LEU A 113 1.79 -14.57 10.62
C LEU A 113 0.88 -15.79 10.60
N LEU A 114 0.04 -15.99 11.63
CA LEU A 114 -0.94 -17.07 11.65
C LEU A 114 -2.02 -16.89 10.58
N ILE A 115 -2.53 -15.68 10.38
CA ILE A 115 -3.51 -15.39 9.32
C ILE A 115 -2.90 -15.68 7.95
N LEU A 116 -1.67 -15.22 7.69
CA LEU A 116 -0.98 -15.45 6.43
C LEU A 116 -0.68 -16.94 6.22
N MET A 117 -0.28 -17.66 7.25
CA MET A 117 -0.05 -19.12 7.21
C MET A 117 -1.34 -19.89 6.87
N LEU A 118 -2.48 -19.51 7.47
CA LEU A 118 -3.77 -20.11 7.16
C LEU A 118 -4.17 -19.83 5.72
N SER A 119 -3.96 -18.61 5.24
CA SER A 119 -4.23 -18.25 3.85
C SER A 119 -3.37 -19.04 2.86
N ALA A 120 -2.10 -19.34 3.20
CA ALA A 120 -1.21 -20.14 2.38
C ALA A 120 -1.70 -21.60 2.19
N THR A 121 -2.56 -22.11 3.09
CA THR A 121 -3.14 -23.45 2.94
C THR A 121 -4.04 -23.54 1.71
N LEU A 122 -4.65 -22.43 1.31
CA LEU A 122 -5.48 -22.35 0.09
C LEU A 122 -4.63 -22.57 -1.16
N THR A 123 -3.45 -21.94 -1.24
CA THR A 123 -2.49 -22.17 -2.33
C THR A 123 -2.05 -23.64 -2.38
N GLY A 124 -1.78 -24.27 -1.23
CA GLY A 124 -1.47 -25.68 -1.13
C GLY A 124 -2.60 -26.59 -1.65
N ALA A 125 -3.86 -26.26 -1.37
CA ALA A 125 -5.01 -27.01 -1.88
C ALA A 125 -5.12 -26.92 -3.41
N ILE A 126 -4.82 -25.76 -4.01
CA ILE A 126 -4.77 -25.59 -5.46
C ILE A 126 -3.66 -26.44 -6.06
N VAL A 127 -2.45 -26.39 -5.49
CA VAL A 127 -1.31 -27.22 -5.94
C VAL A 127 -1.69 -28.70 -5.94
N ASN A 128 -2.32 -29.19 -4.87
CA ASN A 128 -2.77 -30.59 -4.79
C ASN A 128 -3.80 -30.95 -5.87
N LYS A 129 -4.71 -30.02 -6.22
CA LYS A 129 -5.71 -30.25 -7.27
C LYS A 129 -5.06 -30.47 -8.64
N TYR A 130 -3.91 -29.85 -8.92
CA TYR A 130 -3.20 -29.96 -10.19
C TYR A 130 -2.03 -30.95 -10.15
N GLN A 131 -2.05 -31.95 -9.26
CA GLN A 131 -0.97 -32.94 -9.09
C GLN A 131 -0.71 -33.72 -10.39
N SER A 132 -1.72 -33.97 -11.22
CA SER A 132 -1.56 -34.62 -12.54
C SER A 132 -0.69 -33.77 -13.48
N ALA A 133 -0.76 -32.46 -13.43
CA ALA A 133 0.05 -31.56 -14.24
C ALA A 133 1.54 -31.67 -13.87
N PHE A 134 1.85 -31.83 -12.59
CA PHE A 134 3.23 -32.05 -12.12
C PHE A 134 3.78 -33.39 -12.58
N ALA A 135 2.96 -34.43 -12.55
CA ALA A 135 3.37 -35.77 -12.99
C ALA A 135 3.65 -35.81 -14.50
N ALA A 136 2.85 -35.07 -15.30
CA ALA A 136 3.01 -35.00 -16.74
C ALA A 136 4.20 -34.13 -17.16
N VAL A 137 4.43 -32.99 -16.51
CA VAL A 137 5.50 -32.04 -16.85
C VAL A 137 6.18 -31.53 -15.56
N PRO A 138 7.10 -32.31 -14.96
CA PRO A 138 7.70 -32.00 -13.65
C PRO A 138 8.40 -30.63 -13.58
N VAL A 139 8.96 -30.17 -14.69
CA VAL A 139 9.66 -28.88 -14.76
C VAL A 139 8.76 -27.68 -14.42
N LEU A 140 7.43 -27.81 -14.53
CA LEU A 140 6.48 -26.75 -14.18
C LEU A 140 6.61 -26.32 -12.71
N VAL A 141 6.96 -27.23 -11.81
CA VAL A 141 7.13 -26.95 -10.37
C VAL A 141 8.19 -25.87 -10.12
N SER A 142 9.28 -25.90 -10.91
CA SER A 142 10.39 -24.94 -10.74
C SER A 142 10.02 -23.49 -11.06
N PHE A 143 8.91 -23.26 -11.77
CA PHE A 143 8.44 -21.91 -12.11
C PHE A 143 7.45 -21.33 -11.10
N LEU A 144 6.89 -22.12 -10.18
CA LEU A 144 5.93 -21.64 -9.18
C LEU A 144 6.50 -20.51 -8.32
N SER A 145 7.68 -20.76 -7.74
CA SER A 145 8.34 -19.77 -6.89
C SER A 145 8.65 -18.46 -7.63
N MET A 146 9.03 -18.56 -8.91
CA MET A 146 9.30 -17.39 -9.73
C MET A 146 8.01 -16.59 -10.02
N LEU A 147 6.92 -17.26 -10.37
CA LEU A 147 5.65 -16.63 -10.66
C LEU A 147 5.08 -15.92 -9.42
N SER A 148 5.06 -16.63 -8.30
CA SER A 148 4.62 -16.14 -7.00
C SER A 148 5.45 -14.92 -6.58
N GLY A 149 6.78 -15.04 -6.56
CA GLY A 149 7.66 -13.95 -6.20
C GLY A 149 7.53 -12.73 -7.12
N THR A 150 7.42 -12.94 -8.44
CA THR A 150 7.23 -11.85 -9.40
C THR A 150 5.89 -11.14 -9.17
N GLY A 151 4.82 -11.90 -8.99
CA GLY A 151 3.49 -11.37 -8.71
C GLY A 151 3.45 -10.59 -7.41
N GLY A 152 3.96 -11.16 -6.32
CA GLY A 152 4.04 -10.53 -5.01
C GLY A 152 4.82 -9.21 -5.05
N ASN A 153 6.00 -9.21 -5.69
CA ASN A 153 6.81 -7.99 -5.83
C ASN A 153 6.09 -6.90 -6.64
N CYS A 154 5.44 -7.25 -7.76
CA CYS A 154 4.69 -6.30 -8.57
C CYS A 154 3.51 -5.71 -7.79
N GLY A 155 2.81 -6.53 -7.01
CA GLY A 155 1.72 -6.10 -6.16
C GLY A 155 2.20 -5.16 -5.05
N SER A 156 3.26 -5.54 -4.34
CA SER A 156 3.84 -4.73 -3.26
C SER A 156 4.26 -3.35 -3.75
N GLN A 157 4.92 -3.25 -4.91
CA GLN A 157 5.29 -1.96 -5.50
C GLN A 157 4.07 -1.07 -5.77
N THR A 158 3.00 -1.63 -6.30
CA THR A 158 1.79 -0.87 -6.62
C THR A 158 1.05 -0.44 -5.35
N SER A 159 0.85 -1.35 -4.38
CA SER A 159 0.15 -1.00 -3.15
C SER A 159 0.88 0.08 -2.36
N THR A 160 2.20 -0.02 -2.23
CA THR A 160 3.02 1.00 -1.56
C THR A 160 2.85 2.38 -2.19
N LEU A 161 2.88 2.46 -3.53
CA LEU A 161 2.68 3.74 -4.23
C LEU A 161 1.26 4.29 -4.09
N VAL A 162 0.26 3.42 -4.11
CA VAL A 162 -1.15 3.81 -3.95
C VAL A 162 -1.44 4.26 -2.52
N ILE A 163 -0.97 3.51 -1.51
CA ILE A 163 -1.11 3.86 -0.09
C ILE A 163 -0.44 5.22 0.16
N ARG A 164 0.82 5.38 -0.26
CA ARG A 164 1.52 6.67 -0.15
C ARG A 164 0.78 7.81 -0.82
N GLY A 165 0.30 7.60 -2.06
CA GLY A 165 -0.45 8.63 -2.79
C GLY A 165 -1.77 9.00 -2.12
N MET A 166 -2.40 8.06 -1.38
CA MET A 166 -3.58 8.34 -0.58
C MET A 166 -3.25 9.09 0.72
N ALA A 167 -2.17 8.74 1.38
CA ALA A 167 -1.70 9.44 2.59
C ALA A 167 -1.32 10.90 2.28
N LEU A 168 -0.63 11.15 1.16
CA LEU A 168 -0.27 12.50 0.71
C LEU A 168 -1.44 13.29 0.08
N GLY A 169 -2.65 12.70 -0.02
CA GLY A 169 -3.80 13.34 -0.64
C GLY A 169 -3.71 13.50 -2.17
N GLU A 170 -2.68 12.93 -2.82
CA GLU A 170 -2.50 12.92 -4.28
C GLU A 170 -3.56 12.04 -4.97
N ILE A 171 -3.93 10.93 -4.32
CA ILE A 171 -4.94 9.97 -4.79
C ILE A 171 -6.19 10.08 -3.92
N ARG A 172 -7.31 10.45 -4.53
CA ARG A 172 -8.61 10.53 -3.88
C ARG A 172 -9.52 9.41 -4.37
N MET A 173 -10.57 9.07 -3.61
CA MET A 173 -11.52 8.02 -3.99
C MET A 173 -12.18 8.25 -5.36
N LYS A 174 -12.39 9.50 -5.76
CA LYS A 174 -12.89 9.88 -7.09
C LYS A 174 -11.95 9.51 -8.24
N ASP A 175 -10.67 9.31 -7.96
CA ASP A 175 -9.64 9.02 -8.94
C ASP A 175 -9.46 7.52 -9.19
N PHE A 176 -10.29 6.66 -8.56
CA PHE A 176 -10.20 5.20 -8.64
C PHE A 176 -9.99 4.67 -10.08
N PHE A 177 -10.83 5.04 -11.02
CA PHE A 177 -10.70 4.57 -12.41
C PHE A 177 -9.46 5.12 -13.12
N LYS A 178 -9.00 6.33 -12.77
CA LYS A 178 -7.77 6.91 -13.33
C LYS A 178 -6.53 6.13 -12.85
N VAL A 179 -6.50 5.81 -11.55
CA VAL A 179 -5.40 5.04 -10.94
C VAL A 179 -5.39 3.64 -11.51
N MET A 180 -6.55 2.95 -11.56
CA MET A 180 -6.70 1.63 -12.17
C MET A 180 -6.20 1.60 -13.61
N TRP A 181 -6.60 2.58 -14.42
CA TRP A 181 -6.17 2.67 -15.82
C TRP A 181 -4.68 2.95 -15.97
N LYS A 182 -4.11 3.78 -15.08
CA LYS A 182 -2.66 4.05 -15.04
C LYS A 182 -1.89 2.78 -14.69
N GLU A 183 -2.27 2.09 -13.62
CA GLU A 183 -1.63 0.86 -13.17
C GLU A 183 -1.79 -0.28 -14.19
N PHE A 184 -2.94 -0.39 -14.87
CA PHE A 184 -3.11 -1.34 -15.95
C PHE A 184 -2.11 -1.13 -17.10
N ARG A 185 -1.89 0.11 -17.53
CA ARG A 185 -0.88 0.42 -18.57
C ARG A 185 0.54 0.11 -18.11
N VAL A 186 0.87 0.43 -16.87
CA VAL A 186 2.15 0.09 -16.27
C VAL A 186 2.31 -1.44 -16.18
N ALA A 187 1.24 -2.14 -15.79
CA ALA A 187 1.23 -3.60 -15.74
C ALA A 187 1.50 -4.24 -17.10
N LEU A 188 0.85 -3.76 -18.16
CA LEU A 188 1.08 -4.25 -19.54
C LEU A 188 2.52 -4.04 -19.97
N LEU A 189 3.07 -2.85 -19.75
CA LEU A 189 4.46 -2.56 -20.10
C LEU A 189 5.45 -3.47 -19.37
N CYS A 190 5.32 -3.55 -18.05
CA CYS A 190 6.18 -4.41 -17.22
C CYS A 190 6.02 -5.90 -17.58
N SER A 191 4.78 -6.37 -17.78
CA SER A 191 4.51 -7.78 -18.07
C SER A 191 5.08 -8.22 -19.41
N VAL A 192 4.99 -7.39 -20.45
CA VAL A 192 5.58 -7.69 -21.77
C VAL A 192 7.10 -7.80 -21.68
N ILE A 193 7.77 -6.86 -21.01
CA ILE A 193 9.23 -6.91 -20.82
C ILE A 193 9.62 -8.18 -20.07
N LEU A 194 8.96 -8.47 -18.93
CA LEU A 194 9.25 -9.66 -18.14
C LEU A 194 8.98 -10.97 -18.92
N ALA A 195 7.91 -11.02 -19.69
CA ALA A 195 7.56 -12.17 -20.51
C ALA A 195 8.62 -12.43 -21.61
N ILE A 196 9.10 -11.39 -22.28
CA ILE A 196 10.15 -11.52 -23.31
C ILE A 196 11.45 -12.03 -22.69
N VAL A 197 11.90 -11.39 -21.60
CA VAL A 197 13.15 -11.79 -20.90
C VAL A 197 13.03 -13.24 -20.41
N ASN A 198 11.88 -13.62 -19.84
CA ASN A 198 11.67 -14.98 -19.36
C ASN A 198 11.59 -16.00 -20.52
N ALA A 199 10.95 -15.67 -21.64
CA ALA A 199 10.91 -16.56 -22.80
C ALA A 199 12.31 -16.83 -23.35
N ILE A 200 13.12 -15.79 -23.51
CA ILE A 200 14.52 -15.94 -23.92
C ILE A 200 15.28 -16.83 -22.93
N ARG A 201 15.14 -16.56 -21.63
CA ARG A 201 15.79 -17.38 -20.58
C ARG A 201 15.40 -18.85 -20.69
N ILE A 202 14.11 -19.16 -20.83
CA ILE A 202 13.63 -20.55 -20.91
C ILE A 202 14.19 -21.23 -22.18
N ILE A 203 14.15 -20.56 -23.31
CA ILE A 203 14.68 -21.12 -24.56
C ILE A 203 16.17 -21.40 -24.43
N LEU A 204 16.96 -20.46 -23.86
CA LEU A 204 18.40 -20.67 -23.68
C LEU A 204 18.73 -21.82 -22.72
N VAL A 205 17.96 -22.00 -21.65
CA VAL A 205 18.23 -23.03 -20.63
C VAL A 205 17.75 -24.41 -21.08
N TYR A 206 16.60 -24.50 -21.77
CA TYR A 206 15.95 -25.78 -22.09
C TYR A 206 16.04 -26.17 -23.58
N HIS A 207 16.80 -25.45 -24.41
CA HIS A 207 16.91 -25.72 -25.85
C HIS A 207 17.44 -27.12 -26.18
N GLY A 208 18.27 -27.70 -25.32
CA GLY A 208 18.83 -29.06 -25.49
C GLY A 208 18.09 -30.18 -24.75
N ASP A 209 17.04 -29.83 -24.02
CA ASP A 209 16.27 -30.79 -23.24
C ASP A 209 15.18 -31.45 -24.10
N THR A 210 15.29 -32.74 -24.36
CA THR A 210 14.31 -33.50 -25.14
C THR A 210 13.10 -33.94 -24.33
N SER A 211 13.11 -33.74 -23.01
CA SER A 211 12.01 -34.14 -22.12
C SER A 211 10.81 -33.20 -22.16
N VAL A 212 11.02 -31.96 -22.58
CA VAL A 212 9.97 -30.93 -22.62
C VAL A 212 10.11 -30.05 -23.85
N ASP A 213 8.99 -29.76 -24.49
CA ASP A 213 8.94 -28.76 -25.57
C ASP A 213 9.22 -27.37 -25.00
N CYS A 214 10.46 -26.88 -25.23
CA CYS A 214 10.91 -25.59 -24.67
C CYS A 214 10.07 -24.39 -25.17
N TYR A 215 9.48 -24.47 -26.38
CA TYR A 215 8.63 -23.38 -26.92
C TYR A 215 7.28 -23.35 -26.22
N LYS A 216 6.65 -24.52 -26.01
CA LYS A 216 5.40 -24.61 -25.22
C LYS A 216 5.63 -24.17 -23.78
N LEU A 217 6.75 -24.56 -23.19
CA LEU A 217 7.12 -24.14 -21.83
C LEU A 217 7.33 -22.62 -21.75
N ALA A 218 8.10 -22.04 -22.68
CA ALA A 218 8.35 -20.61 -22.74
C ALA A 218 7.03 -19.82 -22.93
N PHE A 219 6.16 -20.28 -23.81
CA PHE A 219 4.85 -19.66 -24.03
C PHE A 219 3.98 -19.72 -22.77
N THR A 220 3.84 -20.90 -22.14
CA THR A 220 2.99 -21.10 -20.95
C THR A 220 3.45 -20.22 -19.80
N VAL A 221 4.73 -20.25 -19.48
CA VAL A 221 5.27 -19.51 -18.34
C VAL A 221 5.24 -18.00 -18.60
N SER A 222 5.54 -17.56 -19.83
CA SER A 222 5.51 -16.12 -20.16
C SER A 222 4.09 -15.57 -20.17
N MET A 223 3.11 -16.32 -20.67
CA MET A 223 1.69 -15.92 -20.58
C MET A 223 1.21 -15.89 -19.13
N ALA A 224 1.64 -16.86 -18.31
CA ALA A 224 1.34 -16.86 -16.89
C ALA A 224 1.95 -15.65 -16.16
N ILE A 225 3.20 -15.25 -16.46
CA ILE A 225 3.80 -14.02 -15.94
C ILE A 225 2.99 -12.80 -16.32
N MET A 226 2.60 -12.66 -17.60
CA MET A 226 1.81 -11.53 -18.07
C MET A 226 0.49 -11.43 -17.30
N ALA A 227 -0.25 -12.52 -17.21
CA ALA A 227 -1.52 -12.54 -16.49
C ALA A 227 -1.34 -12.25 -14.99
N THR A 228 -0.32 -12.85 -14.35
CA THR A 228 0.00 -12.65 -12.94
C THR A 228 0.36 -11.20 -12.65
N VAL A 229 1.23 -10.57 -13.44
CA VAL A 229 1.65 -9.17 -13.23
C VAL A 229 0.47 -8.20 -13.38
N VAL A 230 -0.35 -8.40 -14.42
CA VAL A 230 -1.55 -7.56 -14.63
C VAL A 230 -2.52 -7.71 -13.46
N LEU A 231 -2.85 -8.95 -13.09
CA LEU A 231 -3.77 -9.22 -11.99
C LEU A 231 -3.25 -8.68 -10.66
N SER A 232 -1.96 -8.90 -10.37
CA SER A 232 -1.31 -8.46 -9.15
C SER A 232 -1.38 -6.94 -8.96
N LYS A 233 -1.03 -6.18 -10.00
CA LYS A 233 -1.08 -4.70 -9.95
C LYS A 233 -2.50 -4.18 -9.79
N LEU A 234 -3.48 -4.79 -10.44
CA LEU A 234 -4.88 -4.41 -10.31
C LEU A 234 -5.41 -4.71 -8.91
N ILE A 235 -5.15 -5.88 -8.35
CA ILE A 235 -5.54 -6.22 -6.97
C ILE A 235 -4.87 -5.27 -5.99
N ALA A 236 -3.58 -5.02 -6.14
CA ALA A 236 -2.79 -4.16 -5.26
C ALA A 236 -3.22 -2.68 -5.30
N CYS A 237 -3.80 -2.24 -6.41
CA CYS A 237 -4.41 -0.91 -6.53
C CYS A 237 -5.81 -0.88 -5.90
N MET A 238 -6.61 -1.93 -6.12
CA MET A 238 -8.00 -1.99 -5.64
C MET A 238 -8.10 -2.12 -4.12
N LEU A 239 -7.29 -2.98 -3.50
CA LEU A 239 -7.42 -3.32 -2.08
C LEU A 239 -7.27 -2.12 -1.15
N PRO A 240 -6.22 -1.28 -1.23
CA PRO A 240 -6.08 -0.11 -0.36
C PRO A 240 -7.22 0.91 -0.56
N MET A 241 -7.64 1.13 -1.80
CA MET A 241 -8.75 2.04 -2.09
C MET A 241 -10.09 1.50 -1.58
N ALA A 242 -10.31 0.17 -1.68
CA ALA A 242 -11.49 -0.46 -1.11
C ALA A 242 -11.50 -0.39 0.43
N ALA A 243 -10.34 -0.59 1.09
CA ALA A 243 -10.19 -0.44 2.53
C ALA A 243 -10.61 0.97 2.98
N LYS A 244 -10.08 2.00 2.34
CA LYS A 244 -10.45 3.40 2.64
C LYS A 244 -11.95 3.66 2.46
N LYS A 245 -12.57 3.07 1.45
CA LYS A 245 -14.03 3.18 1.25
C LYS A 245 -14.83 2.51 2.37
N LEU A 246 -14.29 1.47 2.96
CA LEU A 246 -14.89 0.74 4.09
C LEU A 246 -14.51 1.33 5.46
N HIS A 247 -13.86 2.49 5.48
CA HIS A 247 -13.31 3.14 6.68
C HIS A 247 -12.30 2.25 7.43
N LEU A 248 -11.60 1.39 6.69
CA LEU A 248 -10.45 0.64 7.18
C LEU A 248 -9.17 1.34 6.75
N ASP A 249 -8.12 1.17 7.54
CA ASP A 249 -6.81 1.73 7.21
C ASP A 249 -6.23 1.06 5.95
N PRO A 250 -5.90 1.83 4.90
CA PRO A 250 -5.30 1.29 3.68
C PRO A 250 -3.95 0.60 3.90
N ALA A 251 -3.18 0.99 4.92
CA ALA A 251 -1.87 0.43 5.23
C ALA A 251 -1.93 -1.07 5.58
N ILE A 252 -3.05 -1.53 6.15
CA ILE A 252 -3.28 -2.95 6.44
C ILE A 252 -3.34 -3.80 5.15
N MET A 253 -3.76 -3.22 4.03
CA MET A 253 -3.87 -3.89 2.72
C MET A 253 -2.53 -3.84 1.94
N ALA A 254 -1.42 -3.92 2.65
CA ALA A 254 -0.08 -3.84 2.08
C ALA A 254 0.50 -5.20 1.67
N ALA A 255 1.80 -5.24 1.46
CA ALA A 255 2.52 -6.33 0.82
C ALA A 255 2.17 -7.76 1.29
N PRO A 256 2.13 -8.10 2.59
CA PRO A 256 1.93 -9.50 2.98
C PRO A 256 0.57 -10.08 2.62
N LEU A 257 -0.49 -9.28 2.71
CA LEU A 257 -1.83 -9.73 2.33
C LEU A 257 -1.95 -9.86 0.80
N ILE A 258 -1.41 -8.89 0.07
CA ILE A 258 -1.41 -8.89 -1.40
C ILE A 258 -0.63 -10.09 -1.93
N THR A 259 0.57 -10.36 -1.41
CA THR A 259 1.37 -11.51 -1.85
C THR A 259 0.61 -12.81 -1.69
N THR A 260 -0.07 -13.02 -0.57
CA THR A 260 -0.85 -14.25 -0.33
C THR A 260 -2.01 -14.42 -1.32
N ILE A 261 -2.73 -13.33 -1.63
CA ILE A 261 -3.82 -13.38 -2.61
C ILE A 261 -3.24 -13.64 -4.02
N VAL A 262 -2.18 -12.93 -4.36
CA VAL A 262 -1.52 -13.06 -5.67
C VAL A 262 -0.91 -14.44 -5.86
N ASP A 263 -0.32 -15.03 -4.83
CA ASP A 263 0.24 -16.40 -4.87
C ASP A 263 -0.83 -17.43 -5.22
N THR A 264 -1.99 -17.30 -4.59
CA THR A 264 -3.14 -18.17 -4.87
C THR A 264 -3.63 -18.02 -6.31
N CYS A 265 -3.81 -16.77 -6.76
CA CYS A 265 -4.31 -16.47 -8.10
C CYS A 265 -3.30 -16.84 -9.18
N SER A 266 -2.01 -16.53 -9.00
CA SER A 266 -0.95 -16.84 -9.97
C SER A 266 -0.76 -18.34 -10.15
N THR A 267 -0.82 -19.09 -9.04
CA THR A 267 -0.77 -20.56 -9.07
C THR A 267 -1.93 -21.13 -9.87
N LEU A 268 -3.15 -20.65 -9.63
CA LEU A 268 -4.34 -21.09 -10.37
C LEU A 268 -4.23 -20.75 -11.86
N ILE A 269 -3.84 -19.53 -12.22
CA ILE A 269 -3.66 -19.11 -13.62
C ILE A 269 -2.60 -19.98 -14.30
N PHE A 270 -1.48 -20.17 -13.66
CA PHE A 270 -0.36 -20.94 -14.22
C PHE A 270 -0.75 -22.37 -14.53
N PHE A 271 -1.37 -23.08 -13.58
CA PHE A 271 -1.78 -24.45 -13.82
C PHE A 271 -2.92 -24.58 -14.83
N THR A 272 -3.85 -23.65 -14.83
CA THR A 272 -4.90 -23.63 -15.85
C THR A 272 -4.30 -23.46 -17.24
N LEU A 273 -3.34 -22.55 -17.43
CA LEU A 273 -2.65 -22.38 -18.70
C LEU A 273 -1.82 -23.61 -19.05
N ALA A 274 -1.11 -24.19 -18.09
CA ALA A 274 -0.29 -25.39 -18.30
C ALA A 274 -1.15 -26.60 -18.75
N THR A 275 -2.29 -26.83 -18.10
CA THR A 275 -3.20 -27.93 -18.50
C THR A 275 -3.74 -27.75 -19.89
N ILE A 276 -4.07 -26.51 -20.30
CA ILE A 276 -4.54 -26.21 -21.64
C ILE A 276 -3.45 -26.39 -22.70
N VAL A 277 -2.26 -25.84 -22.49
CA VAL A 277 -1.18 -25.83 -23.50
C VAL A 277 -0.53 -27.20 -23.67
N PHE A 278 -0.41 -27.97 -22.58
CA PHE A 278 0.15 -29.32 -22.62
C PHE A 278 -0.90 -30.42 -22.77
N ASP A 279 -2.18 -30.08 -22.95
CA ASP A 279 -3.32 -31.01 -23.10
C ASP A 279 -3.35 -32.08 -21.99
N ILE A 280 -3.14 -31.65 -20.75
CA ILE A 280 -3.14 -32.53 -19.58
C ILE A 280 -4.59 -32.70 -19.11
N LYS A 281 -5.05 -33.96 -19.10
CA LYS A 281 -6.40 -34.35 -18.66
C LYS A 281 -6.43 -34.73 -17.20
#